data_fdf383d8ecd97be3fb0526e720667e87
#
_entry.id   fdf383d8ecd97be3fb0526e720667e87
#
_cell.length_a   1.000
_cell.length_b   1.000
_cell.length_c   1.000
_cell.angle_alpha   90.00
_cell.angle_beta   90.00
_cell.angle_gamma   90.00
#
_symmetry.space_group_name_H-M   'P 1'
#
loop_
_entity.id
_entity.type
_entity.pdbx_description
1 polymer ?
#
loop_
_entity_poly.entity_id
_entity_poly.type
_entity_poly.pdbx_seq_one_letter_code
_entity_poly.pdbx_strand_id
1 'polypeptide(L)'
;MKSKYKRVIIKISGEALAGDSGFGFDHSVIDGVVDQIKTVADKGVEVAIVVGGGNFWRGRQGTEMERTTADHMGMLATVLNALCLQDALERKGVVTRVQTALTITRVAEPYILRKALNHLSKGRVVIFACGTGNPFFSTDTAVALRAAEINADVILLAKNVDGIYDSDPKLNKNAKKYQEIKYIDFISQELKAMDTAAVAICKENKTPILAFGLDEENSLVRAVDGEEGFGTWIR
;
A
#
# COMPACT_ATOMS: atom_id res chain seq x y z
N MET A 1 -15.07 9.20 -16.58
CA MET A 1 -15.47 7.77 -16.68
C MET A 1 -15.86 7.29 -15.28
N LYS A 2 -16.77 6.34 -15.19
CA LYS A 2 -17.17 5.78 -13.89
C LYS A 2 -16.10 4.78 -13.46
N SER A 3 -15.57 4.90 -12.24
CA SER A 3 -14.58 3.94 -11.71
C SER A 3 -15.11 2.51 -11.75
N LYS A 4 -14.22 1.54 -12.00
CA LYS A 4 -14.53 0.10 -11.95
C LYS A 4 -14.80 -0.37 -10.53
N TYR A 5 -14.20 0.29 -9.52
CA TYR A 5 -14.24 -0.11 -8.12
C TYR A 5 -14.95 0.93 -7.27
N LYS A 6 -15.62 0.47 -6.23
CA LYS A 6 -16.24 1.31 -5.21
C LYS A 6 -15.25 1.63 -4.09
N ARG A 7 -14.47 0.65 -3.66
CA ARG A 7 -13.51 0.77 -2.54
C ARG A 7 -12.19 0.11 -2.90
N VAL A 8 -11.12 0.88 -2.83
CA VAL A 8 -9.77 0.40 -3.08
C VAL A 8 -8.89 0.57 -1.84
N ILE A 9 -7.89 -0.30 -1.72
CA ILE A 9 -6.82 -0.10 -0.75
C ILE A 9 -5.49 -0.06 -1.48
N ILE A 10 -4.73 1.01 -1.27
CA ILE A 10 -3.46 1.29 -1.94
C ILE A 10 -2.32 0.96 -0.97
N LYS A 11 -1.39 0.13 -1.39
CA LYS A 11 -0.14 -0.08 -0.64
C LYS A 11 0.95 0.77 -1.24
N ILE A 12 1.52 1.65 -0.42
CA ILE A 12 2.64 2.52 -0.79
C ILE A 12 3.86 2.13 0.06
N SER A 13 5.00 1.84 -0.58
CA SER A 13 6.24 1.62 0.17
C SER A 13 6.78 2.94 0.72
N GLY A 14 7.37 2.93 1.92
CA GLY A 14 8.03 4.12 2.44
C GLY A 14 9.17 4.60 1.52
N GLU A 15 9.88 3.67 0.91
CA GLU A 15 10.95 3.98 -0.05
C GLU A 15 10.46 4.79 -1.25
N ALA A 16 9.25 4.52 -1.74
CA ALA A 16 8.67 5.31 -2.82
C ALA A 16 8.47 6.78 -2.43
N LEU A 17 8.25 7.09 -1.15
CA LEU A 17 8.07 8.47 -0.67
C LEU A 17 9.40 9.23 -0.48
N ALA A 18 10.53 8.53 -0.51
CA ALA A 18 11.86 9.10 -0.37
C ALA A 18 12.50 9.47 -1.71
N GLY A 19 11.90 9.09 -2.84
CA GLY A 19 12.49 9.30 -4.15
C GLY A 19 13.89 8.71 -4.26
N ASP A 20 14.76 9.36 -5.03
CA ASP A 20 16.14 8.92 -5.27
C ASP A 20 17.04 9.01 -4.02
N SER A 21 16.66 9.80 -3.02
CA SER A 21 17.46 9.94 -1.77
C SER A 21 17.45 8.66 -0.94
N GLY A 22 16.41 7.83 -1.06
CA GLY A 22 16.23 6.58 -0.33
C GLY A 22 15.97 6.76 1.18
N PHE A 23 15.99 8.00 1.69
CA PHE A 23 15.75 8.35 3.10
C PHE A 23 14.90 9.62 3.23
N GLY A 24 14.01 9.65 4.23
CA GLY A 24 13.17 10.80 4.51
C GLY A 24 12.03 10.96 3.49
N PHE A 25 11.79 12.20 3.09
CA PHE A 25 10.68 12.58 2.20
C PHE A 25 11.20 13.30 0.95
N ASP A 26 10.70 12.89 -0.20
CA ASP A 26 10.77 13.68 -1.44
C ASP A 26 9.39 14.32 -1.67
N HIS A 27 9.31 15.63 -1.46
CA HIS A 27 8.04 16.35 -1.57
C HIS A 27 7.47 16.36 -2.99
N SER A 28 8.30 16.28 -4.03
CA SER A 28 7.85 16.23 -5.42
C SER A 28 7.17 14.90 -5.72
N VAL A 29 7.74 13.80 -5.23
CA VAL A 29 7.13 12.45 -5.33
C VAL A 29 5.83 12.38 -4.55
N ILE A 30 5.83 12.90 -3.31
CA ILE A 30 4.62 12.93 -2.45
C ILE A 30 3.51 13.72 -3.13
N ASP A 31 3.79 14.89 -3.67
CA ASP A 31 2.82 15.73 -4.35
C ASP A 31 2.22 15.02 -5.59
N GLY A 32 3.03 14.31 -6.38
CA GLY A 32 2.57 13.52 -7.50
C GLY A 32 1.64 12.35 -7.11
N VAL A 33 2.00 11.63 -6.03
CA VAL A 33 1.17 10.55 -5.47
C VAL A 33 -0.15 11.09 -4.93
N VAL A 34 -0.11 12.19 -4.19
CA VAL A 34 -1.28 12.83 -3.58
C VAL A 34 -2.24 13.37 -4.65
N ASP A 35 -1.74 13.92 -5.76
CA ASP A 35 -2.58 14.38 -6.88
C ASP A 35 -3.36 13.22 -7.52
N GLN A 36 -2.71 12.08 -7.68
CA GLN A 36 -3.39 10.89 -8.19
C GLN A 36 -4.43 10.35 -7.20
N ILE A 37 -4.11 10.28 -5.89
CA ILE A 37 -5.06 9.88 -4.84
C ILE A 37 -6.27 10.82 -4.81
N LYS A 38 -6.05 12.14 -4.90
CA LYS A 38 -7.11 13.13 -5.00
C LYS A 38 -8.00 12.86 -6.22
N THR A 39 -7.40 12.66 -7.39
CA THR A 39 -8.14 12.36 -8.63
C THR A 39 -9.02 11.12 -8.47
N VAL A 40 -8.54 10.09 -7.81
CA VAL A 40 -9.30 8.86 -7.53
C VAL A 40 -10.45 9.13 -6.55
N ALA A 41 -10.17 9.88 -5.46
CA ALA A 41 -11.18 10.23 -4.45
C ALA A 41 -12.29 11.13 -5.06
N ASP A 42 -11.94 12.09 -5.91
CA ASP A 42 -12.88 12.98 -6.59
C ASP A 42 -13.82 12.22 -7.56
N LYS A 43 -13.44 11.03 -8.02
CA LYS A 43 -14.33 10.12 -8.76
C LYS A 43 -15.39 9.43 -7.88
N GLY A 44 -15.37 9.65 -6.57
CA GLY A 44 -16.27 9.04 -5.60
C GLY A 44 -15.84 7.63 -5.15
N VAL A 45 -14.58 7.26 -5.38
CA VAL A 45 -14.01 5.99 -4.91
C VAL A 45 -13.64 6.12 -3.44
N GLU A 46 -14.02 5.16 -2.63
CA GLU A 46 -13.58 5.05 -1.23
C GLU A 46 -12.12 4.57 -1.19
N VAL A 47 -11.22 5.43 -0.72
CA VAL A 47 -9.77 5.18 -0.76
C VAL A 47 -9.23 4.91 0.64
N ALA A 48 -8.65 3.73 0.83
CA ALA A 48 -7.80 3.39 1.96
C ALA A 48 -6.34 3.29 1.52
N ILE A 49 -5.40 3.60 2.42
CA ILE A 49 -3.97 3.54 2.16
C ILE A 49 -3.30 2.77 3.31
N VAL A 50 -2.37 1.88 2.96
CA VAL A 50 -1.40 1.30 3.90
C VAL A 50 -0.02 1.74 3.47
N VAL A 51 0.72 2.37 4.38
CA VAL A 51 2.05 2.90 4.07
C VAL A 51 3.13 2.13 4.83
N GLY A 52 4.25 1.84 4.15
CA GLY A 52 5.45 1.27 4.75
C GLY A 52 6.30 2.32 5.47
N GLY A 53 7.32 1.86 6.21
CA GLY A 53 8.26 2.73 6.95
C GLY A 53 9.71 2.64 6.47
N GLY A 54 9.97 1.99 5.32
CA GLY A 54 11.30 1.61 4.85
C GLY A 54 12.24 2.76 4.52
N ASN A 55 11.73 3.99 4.33
CA ASN A 55 12.51 5.21 4.16
C ASN A 55 13.09 5.78 5.46
N PHE A 56 12.64 5.32 6.61
CA PHE A 56 13.17 5.70 7.92
C PHE A 56 13.80 4.54 8.66
N TRP A 57 13.18 3.34 8.59
CA TRP A 57 13.65 2.19 9.33
C TRP A 57 13.29 0.88 8.63
N ARG A 58 14.28 -0.02 8.52
CA ARG A 58 14.12 -1.40 8.04
C ARG A 58 14.49 -2.37 9.15
N GLY A 59 13.52 -2.98 9.79
CA GLY A 59 13.73 -3.88 10.92
C GLY A 59 14.67 -5.06 10.63
N ARG A 60 14.76 -5.50 9.36
CA ARG A 60 15.68 -6.57 8.94
C ARG A 60 17.15 -6.15 8.86
N GLN A 61 17.48 -4.86 8.94
CA GLN A 61 18.86 -4.34 8.85
C GLN A 61 19.54 -4.19 10.22
N GLY A 62 18.77 -4.23 11.32
CA GLY A 62 19.32 -4.13 12.68
C GLY A 62 19.79 -5.48 13.20
N THR A 63 20.96 -5.97 12.75
CA THR A 63 21.50 -7.28 13.13
C THR A 63 21.84 -7.42 14.61
N GLU A 64 21.99 -6.31 15.34
CA GLU A 64 22.32 -6.26 16.77
C GLU A 64 21.10 -6.00 17.66
N MET A 65 19.95 -5.68 17.05
CA MET A 65 18.73 -5.31 17.79
C MET A 65 17.77 -6.50 17.90
N GLU A 66 17.11 -6.60 19.04
CA GLU A 66 16.04 -7.57 19.22
C GLU A 66 14.92 -7.32 18.19
N ARG A 67 14.47 -8.39 17.53
CA ARG A 67 13.57 -8.33 16.37
C ARG A 67 12.25 -7.61 16.67
N THR A 68 11.65 -7.87 17.82
CA THR A 68 10.40 -7.25 18.25
C THR A 68 10.54 -5.72 18.38
N THR A 69 11.67 -5.28 18.96
CA THR A 69 12.01 -3.85 19.08
C THR A 69 12.18 -3.21 17.70
N ALA A 70 12.94 -3.86 16.82
CA ALA A 70 13.17 -3.38 15.46
C ALA A 70 11.86 -3.28 14.66
N ASP A 71 10.95 -4.24 14.80
CA ASP A 71 9.65 -4.21 14.14
C ASP A 71 8.74 -3.10 14.71
N HIS A 72 8.75 -2.84 16.02
CA HIS A 72 8.04 -1.70 16.61
C HIS A 72 8.58 -0.35 16.10
N MET A 73 9.90 -0.20 15.95
CA MET A 73 10.48 0.99 15.32
C MET A 73 9.99 1.16 13.88
N GLY A 74 9.92 0.06 13.11
CA GLY A 74 9.33 0.07 11.77
C GLY A 74 7.86 0.50 11.76
N MET A 75 7.07 0.04 12.74
CA MET A 75 5.68 0.47 12.89
C MET A 75 5.59 1.98 13.17
N LEU A 76 6.43 2.54 14.05
CA LEU A 76 6.47 3.97 14.32
C LEU A 76 6.93 4.77 13.09
N ALA A 77 7.86 4.25 12.30
CA ALA A 77 8.29 4.87 11.04
C ALA A 77 7.12 5.01 10.04
N THR A 78 6.16 4.06 10.03
CA THR A 78 4.97 4.21 9.19
C THR A 78 4.07 5.37 9.62
N VAL A 79 4.10 5.76 10.91
CA VAL A 79 3.31 6.90 11.42
C VAL A 79 3.84 8.21 10.85
N LEU A 80 5.17 8.37 10.72
CA LEU A 80 5.77 9.55 10.09
C LEU A 80 5.25 9.69 8.66
N ASN A 81 5.26 8.62 7.88
CA ASN A 81 4.76 8.60 6.51
C ASN A 81 3.25 8.90 6.42
N ALA A 82 2.47 8.31 7.32
CA ALA A 82 1.03 8.53 7.37
C ALA A 82 0.65 9.98 7.66
N LEU A 83 1.34 10.64 8.59
CA LEU A 83 1.13 12.04 8.92
C LEU A 83 1.55 12.96 7.78
N CYS A 84 2.67 12.67 7.11
CA CYS A 84 3.12 13.42 5.95
C CYS A 84 2.11 13.35 4.80
N LEU A 85 1.62 12.14 4.49
CA LEU A 85 0.58 11.96 3.46
C LEU A 85 -0.74 12.62 3.85
N GLN A 86 -1.14 12.57 5.14
CA GLN A 86 -2.33 13.24 5.62
C GLN A 86 -2.24 14.74 5.38
N ASP A 87 -1.14 15.38 5.83
CA ASP A 87 -0.93 16.82 5.65
C ASP A 87 -0.96 17.21 4.17
N ALA A 88 -0.27 16.44 3.32
CA ALA A 88 -0.23 16.71 1.89
C ALA A 88 -1.61 16.57 1.22
N LEU A 89 -2.40 15.55 1.59
CA LEU A 89 -3.78 15.37 1.11
C LEU A 89 -4.70 16.49 1.59
N GLU A 90 -4.63 16.85 2.87
CA GLU A 90 -5.47 17.90 3.46
C GLU A 90 -5.14 19.29 2.89
N ARG A 91 -3.87 19.59 2.60
CA ARG A 91 -3.48 20.80 1.84
C ARG A 91 -4.12 20.87 0.45
N LYS A 92 -4.40 19.74 -0.19
CA LYS A 92 -5.10 19.65 -1.49
C LYS A 92 -6.62 19.52 -1.34
N GLY A 93 -7.17 19.70 -0.14
CA GLY A 93 -8.60 19.69 0.15
C GLY A 93 -9.22 18.29 0.30
N VAL A 94 -8.40 17.25 0.40
CA VAL A 94 -8.88 15.87 0.60
C VAL A 94 -8.96 15.57 2.09
N VAL A 95 -10.17 15.41 2.63
CA VAL A 95 -10.35 15.09 4.05
C VAL A 95 -9.78 13.70 4.35
N THR A 96 -8.79 13.65 5.22
CA THR A 96 -8.02 12.43 5.50
C THR A 96 -8.03 12.09 6.98
N ARG A 97 -7.98 10.80 7.32
CA ARG A 97 -7.87 10.30 8.70
C ARG A 97 -6.78 9.23 8.79
N VAL A 98 -5.87 9.40 9.76
CA VAL A 98 -4.88 8.38 10.10
C VAL A 98 -5.41 7.52 11.23
N GLN A 99 -5.37 6.20 11.05
CA GLN A 99 -5.66 5.22 12.09
C GLN A 99 -4.44 4.31 12.32
N THR A 100 -4.08 4.10 13.58
CA THR A 100 -2.90 3.33 13.97
C THR A 100 -3.28 2.05 14.70
N ALA A 101 -2.60 0.94 14.35
CA ALA A 101 -2.77 -0.33 15.05
C ALA A 101 -2.18 -0.32 16.46
N LEU A 102 -1.11 0.47 16.68
CA LEU A 102 -0.63 0.83 18.03
C LEU A 102 -1.41 2.05 18.53
N THR A 103 -1.71 2.08 19.83
CA THR A 103 -2.45 3.20 20.43
C THR A 103 -1.57 4.43 20.61
N ILE A 104 -1.75 5.46 19.77
CA ILE A 104 -1.02 6.74 19.79
C ILE A 104 -2.04 7.89 19.75
N THR A 105 -2.94 7.92 20.71
CA THR A 105 -4.16 8.75 20.70
C THR A 105 -3.96 10.26 20.60
N ARG A 106 -2.78 10.77 20.95
CA ARG A 106 -2.45 12.21 20.79
C ARG A 106 -2.11 12.61 19.37
N VAL A 107 -1.86 11.63 18.49
CA VAL A 107 -1.34 11.85 17.13
C VAL A 107 -2.31 11.34 16.06
N ALA A 108 -2.92 10.17 16.31
CA ALA A 108 -3.81 9.51 15.36
C ALA A 108 -4.93 8.75 16.07
N GLU A 109 -5.97 8.41 15.34
CA GLU A 109 -7.06 7.59 15.87
C GLU A 109 -6.58 6.14 16.07
N PRO A 110 -6.97 5.47 17.17
CA PRO A 110 -6.83 4.02 17.25
C PRO A 110 -7.64 3.34 16.12
N TYR A 111 -7.06 2.32 15.50
CA TYR A 111 -7.78 1.56 14.49
C TYR A 111 -9.02 0.88 15.09
N ILE A 112 -10.17 1.24 14.57
CA ILE A 112 -11.46 0.60 14.85
C ILE A 112 -12.18 0.44 13.51
N LEU A 113 -12.45 -0.80 13.10
CA LEU A 113 -13.06 -1.11 11.81
C LEU A 113 -14.31 -0.26 11.51
N ARG A 114 -15.23 -0.12 12.47
CA ARG A 114 -16.46 0.66 12.27
C ARG A 114 -16.19 2.14 12.03
N LYS A 115 -15.15 2.70 12.65
CA LYS A 115 -14.72 4.08 12.38
C LYS A 115 -14.12 4.21 10.99
N ALA A 116 -13.26 3.27 10.57
CA ALA A 116 -12.69 3.26 9.23
C ALA A 116 -13.79 3.23 8.15
N LEU A 117 -14.75 2.31 8.28
CA LEU A 117 -15.88 2.21 7.36
C LEU A 117 -16.75 3.47 7.33
N ASN A 118 -17.00 4.12 8.49
CA ASN A 118 -17.72 5.39 8.56
C ASN A 118 -16.94 6.55 7.91
N HIS A 119 -15.61 6.55 7.98
CA HIS A 119 -14.80 7.54 7.26
C HIS A 119 -14.87 7.32 5.75
N LEU A 120 -14.65 6.10 5.30
CA LEU A 120 -14.69 5.73 3.88
C LEU A 120 -16.05 6.06 3.25
N SER A 121 -17.15 5.69 3.91
CA SER A 121 -18.50 5.99 3.41
C SER A 121 -18.85 7.48 3.32
N LYS A 122 -18.07 8.35 3.99
CA LYS A 122 -18.17 9.81 3.90
C LYS A 122 -17.20 10.42 2.88
N GLY A 123 -16.57 9.60 2.05
CA GLY A 123 -15.58 10.05 1.05
C GLY A 123 -14.26 10.55 1.65
N ARG A 124 -13.94 10.18 2.89
CA ARG A 124 -12.66 10.51 3.52
C ARG A 124 -11.64 9.46 3.15
N VAL A 125 -10.42 9.89 2.83
CA VAL A 125 -9.28 8.98 2.70
C VAL A 125 -8.87 8.48 4.09
N VAL A 126 -8.65 7.17 4.24
CA VAL A 126 -8.18 6.57 5.49
C VAL A 126 -6.78 6.00 5.30
N ILE A 127 -5.82 6.44 6.12
CA ILE A 127 -4.46 5.92 6.10
C ILE A 127 -4.25 5.03 7.32
N PHE A 128 -3.91 3.77 7.09
CA PHE A 128 -3.58 2.82 8.14
C PHE A 128 -2.08 2.78 8.38
N ALA A 129 -1.66 3.04 9.60
CA ALA A 129 -0.27 3.00 10.04
C ALA A 129 -0.07 1.96 11.16
N CYS A 130 1.18 1.71 11.51
CA CYS A 130 1.63 0.66 12.44
C CYS A 130 1.36 -0.77 11.95
N GLY A 131 1.23 -0.99 10.65
CA GLY A 131 1.06 -2.32 10.09
C GLY A 131 -0.12 -3.09 10.68
N THR A 132 0.12 -4.32 11.12
CA THR A 132 -0.86 -5.15 11.86
C THR A 132 -0.93 -4.80 13.35
N GLY A 133 0.04 -4.06 13.87
CA GLY A 133 0.25 -3.85 15.31
C GLY A 133 1.04 -4.99 15.99
N ASN A 134 1.39 -6.03 15.25
CA ASN A 134 2.12 -7.18 15.75
C ASN A 134 3.48 -7.31 15.07
N PRO A 135 4.57 -7.56 15.82
CA PRO A 135 5.87 -7.91 15.25
C PRO A 135 5.80 -9.12 14.32
N PHE A 136 6.82 -9.32 13.51
CA PHE A 136 6.99 -10.41 12.55
C PHE A 136 6.11 -10.34 11.29
N PHE A 137 5.17 -9.40 11.21
CA PHE A 137 4.35 -9.17 10.03
C PHE A 137 4.82 -7.96 9.23
N SER A 138 4.76 -8.08 7.91
CA SER A 138 5.13 -7.01 7.00
C SER A 138 3.98 -6.05 6.70
N THR A 139 4.28 -4.97 5.99
CA THR A 139 3.28 -4.06 5.42
C THR A 139 2.37 -4.77 4.41
N ASP A 140 2.88 -5.79 3.70
CA ASP A 140 2.08 -6.57 2.75
C ASP A 140 1.01 -7.39 3.47
N THR A 141 1.36 -8.01 4.61
CA THR A 141 0.37 -8.69 5.46
C THR A 141 -0.65 -7.69 6.03
N ALA A 142 -0.20 -6.50 6.41
CA ALA A 142 -1.11 -5.46 6.90
C ALA A 142 -2.12 -5.03 5.83
N VAL A 143 -1.71 -4.79 4.58
CA VAL A 143 -2.65 -4.40 3.53
C VAL A 143 -3.65 -5.50 3.22
N ALA A 144 -3.23 -6.77 3.19
CA ALA A 144 -4.11 -7.90 2.97
C ALA A 144 -5.18 -8.02 4.07
N LEU A 145 -4.77 -7.91 5.34
CA LEU A 145 -5.67 -7.92 6.48
C LEU A 145 -6.67 -6.76 6.43
N ARG A 146 -6.20 -5.53 6.23
CA ARG A 146 -7.08 -4.36 6.14
C ARG A 146 -8.02 -4.43 4.96
N ALA A 147 -7.56 -4.94 3.80
CA ALA A 147 -8.42 -5.15 2.62
C ALA A 147 -9.60 -6.06 2.93
N ALA A 148 -9.34 -7.19 3.59
CA ALA A 148 -10.38 -8.12 4.00
C ALA A 148 -11.36 -7.49 5.00
N GLU A 149 -10.85 -6.80 6.04
CA GLU A 149 -11.66 -6.17 7.08
C GLU A 149 -12.59 -5.07 6.53
N ILE A 150 -12.10 -4.22 5.62
CA ILE A 150 -12.92 -3.15 5.03
C ILE A 150 -13.71 -3.58 3.81
N ASN A 151 -13.63 -4.82 3.37
CA ASN A 151 -14.20 -5.33 2.13
C ASN A 151 -13.77 -4.47 0.92
N ALA A 152 -12.47 -4.35 0.71
CA ALA A 152 -11.92 -3.66 -0.45
C ALA A 152 -12.14 -4.49 -1.72
N ASP A 153 -12.52 -3.85 -2.83
CA ASP A 153 -12.72 -4.52 -4.12
C ASP A 153 -11.40 -5.00 -4.73
N VAL A 154 -10.31 -4.31 -4.41
CA VAL A 154 -8.96 -4.59 -4.94
C VAL A 154 -7.87 -4.01 -4.05
N ILE A 155 -6.73 -4.69 -3.98
CA ILE A 155 -5.48 -4.15 -3.46
C ILE A 155 -4.67 -3.60 -4.64
N LEU A 156 -4.35 -2.32 -4.59
CA LEU A 156 -3.48 -1.62 -5.53
C LEU A 156 -2.05 -1.62 -4.97
N LEU A 157 -1.22 -2.52 -5.48
CA LEU A 157 0.15 -2.74 -5.01
C LEU A 157 1.12 -1.91 -5.88
N ALA A 158 1.37 -0.67 -5.45
CA ALA A 158 2.29 0.23 -6.13
C ALA A 158 3.74 -0.16 -5.85
N LYS A 159 4.51 -0.41 -6.92
CA LYS A 159 5.89 -0.91 -6.91
C LYS A 159 6.82 0.01 -7.70
N ASN A 160 8.14 -0.23 -7.60
CA ASN A 160 9.17 0.42 -8.43
C ASN A 160 9.40 -0.34 -9.77
N VAL A 161 8.55 -1.31 -10.08
CA VAL A 161 8.53 -2.07 -11.33
C VAL A 161 7.09 -2.16 -11.82
N ASP A 162 6.90 -2.20 -13.12
CA ASP A 162 5.60 -2.10 -13.81
C ASP A 162 4.71 -3.34 -13.68
N GLY A 163 5.14 -4.36 -12.94
CA GLY A 163 4.37 -5.59 -12.72
C GLY A 163 5.18 -6.68 -12.03
N ILE A 164 4.72 -7.92 -12.17
CA ILE A 164 5.37 -9.12 -11.62
C ILE A 164 5.98 -9.91 -12.77
N TYR A 165 7.21 -10.37 -12.55
CA TYR A 165 8.01 -11.10 -13.51
C TYR A 165 8.37 -12.50 -12.98
N ASP A 166 8.67 -13.42 -13.88
CA ASP A 166 9.17 -14.77 -13.55
C ASP A 166 10.56 -14.78 -12.91
N SER A 167 11.30 -13.69 -13.08
CA SER A 167 12.63 -13.46 -12.51
C SER A 167 12.87 -11.95 -12.37
N ASP A 168 13.91 -11.54 -11.63
CA ASP A 168 14.22 -10.11 -11.44
C ASP A 168 14.63 -9.47 -12.79
N PRO A 169 13.83 -8.52 -13.34
CA PRO A 169 14.13 -7.88 -14.62
C PRO A 169 15.40 -7.02 -14.60
N LYS A 170 15.88 -6.61 -13.42
CA LYS A 170 17.16 -5.90 -13.28
C LYS A 170 18.36 -6.83 -13.46
N LEU A 171 18.20 -8.10 -13.13
CA LEU A 171 19.25 -9.12 -13.21
C LEU A 171 19.14 -9.96 -14.50
N ASN A 172 17.92 -10.22 -14.95
CA ASN A 172 17.63 -11.03 -16.14
C ASN A 172 16.88 -10.22 -17.18
N LYS A 173 17.55 -9.83 -18.26
CA LYS A 173 16.96 -9.08 -19.38
C LYS A 173 15.87 -9.86 -20.14
N ASN A 174 15.81 -11.18 -19.98
CA ASN A 174 14.81 -12.05 -20.60
C ASN A 174 13.63 -12.34 -19.66
N ALA A 175 13.56 -11.68 -18.49
CA ALA A 175 12.46 -11.83 -17.57
C ALA A 175 11.12 -11.52 -18.26
N LYS A 176 10.14 -12.39 -18.05
CA LYS A 176 8.81 -12.25 -18.65
C LYS A 176 7.83 -11.73 -17.64
N LYS A 177 7.16 -10.64 -17.98
CA LYS A 177 6.08 -10.05 -17.16
C LYS A 177 4.83 -10.92 -17.28
N TYR A 178 4.23 -11.23 -16.14
CA TYR A 178 2.90 -11.83 -16.10
C TYR A 178 1.82 -10.76 -16.35
N GLN A 179 0.83 -11.08 -17.16
CA GLN A 179 -0.40 -10.30 -17.26
C GLN A 179 -1.32 -10.64 -16.06
N GLU A 180 -1.40 -11.94 -15.77
CA GLU A 180 -2.16 -12.50 -14.68
C GLU A 180 -1.45 -13.73 -14.13
N ILE A 181 -1.52 -13.94 -12.80
CA ILE A 181 -1.04 -15.12 -12.12
C ILE A 181 -2.03 -15.53 -11.03
N LYS A 182 -2.28 -16.84 -10.91
CA LYS A 182 -3.12 -17.34 -9.81
C LYS A 182 -2.40 -17.24 -8.48
N TYR A 183 -3.14 -17.01 -7.38
CA TYR A 183 -2.55 -16.97 -6.04
C TYR A 183 -1.67 -18.18 -5.73
N ILE A 184 -2.13 -19.39 -6.11
CA ILE A 184 -1.39 -20.62 -5.82
C ILE A 184 -0.09 -20.70 -6.61
N ASP A 185 -0.08 -20.24 -7.86
CA ASP A 185 1.11 -20.24 -8.71
C ASP A 185 2.11 -19.19 -8.24
N PHE A 186 1.63 -18.03 -7.76
CA PHE A 186 2.47 -17.01 -7.13
C PHE A 186 3.19 -17.57 -5.88
N ILE A 187 2.46 -18.29 -5.03
CA ILE A 187 3.00 -18.88 -3.81
C ILE A 187 3.99 -20.02 -4.14
N SER A 188 3.63 -20.92 -5.06
CA SER A 188 4.45 -22.09 -5.41
C SER A 188 5.75 -21.73 -6.12
N GLN A 189 5.76 -20.62 -6.86
CA GLN A 189 6.96 -20.08 -7.52
C GLN A 189 7.80 -19.19 -6.62
N GLU A 190 7.41 -19.00 -5.36
CA GLU A 190 8.10 -18.16 -4.36
C GLU A 190 8.42 -16.74 -4.86
N LEU A 191 7.49 -16.15 -5.64
CA LEU A 191 7.67 -14.82 -6.20
C LEU A 191 7.74 -13.76 -5.09
N LYS A 192 8.72 -12.85 -5.19
CA LYS A 192 9.06 -11.89 -4.12
C LYS A 192 8.33 -10.54 -4.21
N ALA A 193 7.32 -10.44 -5.05
CA ALA A 193 6.61 -9.18 -5.23
C ALA A 193 5.72 -8.81 -4.02
N MET A 194 5.27 -9.82 -3.26
CA MET A 194 4.48 -9.69 -2.03
C MET A 194 4.75 -10.87 -1.11
N ASP A 195 4.60 -10.70 0.19
CA ASP A 195 4.82 -11.79 1.16
C ASP A 195 3.77 -12.90 0.98
N THR A 196 4.23 -14.15 1.09
CA THR A 196 3.38 -15.35 0.95
C THR A 196 2.18 -15.33 1.90
N ALA A 197 2.36 -14.90 3.16
CA ALA A 197 1.28 -14.78 4.13
C ALA A 197 0.20 -13.79 3.68
N ALA A 198 0.59 -12.67 3.08
CA ALA A 198 -0.33 -11.69 2.53
C ALA A 198 -1.14 -12.26 1.35
N VAL A 199 -0.47 -12.95 0.42
CA VAL A 199 -1.14 -13.59 -0.72
C VAL A 199 -2.09 -14.71 -0.27
N ALA A 200 -1.74 -15.45 0.79
CA ALA A 200 -2.62 -16.46 1.37
C ALA A 200 -3.91 -15.84 1.94
N ILE A 201 -3.82 -14.72 2.67
CA ILE A 201 -4.99 -13.98 3.15
C ILE A 201 -5.85 -13.51 1.98
N CYS A 202 -5.25 -12.96 0.92
CA CYS A 202 -5.98 -12.50 -0.26
C CYS A 202 -6.69 -13.66 -0.98
N LYS A 203 -6.04 -14.82 -1.11
CA LYS A 203 -6.63 -16.03 -1.67
C LYS A 203 -7.87 -16.48 -0.90
N GLU A 204 -7.77 -16.58 0.44
CA GLU A 204 -8.87 -17.01 1.31
C GLU A 204 -10.09 -16.06 1.19
N ASN A 205 -9.84 -14.75 1.10
CA ASN A 205 -10.88 -13.72 1.01
C ASN A 205 -11.25 -13.35 -0.44
N LYS A 206 -10.64 -13.98 -1.44
CA LYS A 206 -10.84 -13.69 -2.87
C LYS A 206 -10.64 -12.22 -3.22
N THR A 207 -9.67 -11.57 -2.56
CA THR A 207 -9.35 -10.16 -2.78
C THR A 207 -8.30 -10.04 -3.88
N PRO A 208 -8.65 -9.55 -5.08
CA PRO A 208 -7.68 -9.42 -6.16
C PRO A 208 -6.61 -8.38 -5.86
N ILE A 209 -5.41 -8.60 -6.37
CA ILE A 209 -4.28 -7.70 -6.24
C ILE A 209 -3.86 -7.27 -7.63
N LEU A 210 -3.68 -5.96 -7.86
CA LEU A 210 -3.08 -5.40 -9.05
C LEU A 210 -1.73 -4.80 -8.69
N ALA A 211 -0.64 -5.41 -9.16
CA ALA A 211 0.72 -4.89 -9.01
C ALA A 211 1.12 -4.07 -10.25
N PHE A 212 1.61 -2.84 -10.05
CA PHE A 212 1.97 -1.92 -11.13
C PHE A 212 3.07 -0.93 -10.70
N GLY A 213 3.68 -0.25 -11.67
CA GLY A 213 4.69 0.78 -11.45
C GLY A 213 4.07 2.09 -10.95
N LEU A 214 4.56 2.60 -9.82
CA LEU A 214 4.10 3.88 -9.28
C LEU A 214 4.60 5.08 -10.12
N ASP A 215 5.77 4.94 -10.72
CA ASP A 215 6.44 6.00 -11.48
C ASP A 215 5.82 6.24 -12.87
N GLU A 216 4.91 5.36 -13.31
CA GLU A 216 4.17 5.56 -14.54
C GLU A 216 3.15 6.70 -14.39
N GLU A 217 3.03 7.50 -15.43
CA GLU A 217 2.10 8.62 -15.45
C GLU A 217 0.65 8.17 -15.18
N ASN A 218 0.00 8.83 -14.21
CA ASN A 218 -1.37 8.53 -13.79
C ASN A 218 -1.62 7.08 -13.39
N SER A 219 -0.60 6.38 -12.90
CA SER A 219 -0.62 4.95 -12.61
C SER A 219 -1.77 4.52 -11.67
N LEU A 220 -2.02 5.27 -10.59
CA LEU A 220 -3.14 4.99 -9.68
C LEU A 220 -4.51 5.20 -10.35
N VAL A 221 -4.62 6.22 -11.19
CA VAL A 221 -5.86 6.52 -11.92
C VAL A 221 -6.15 5.43 -12.94
N ARG A 222 -5.15 5.02 -13.73
CA ARG A 222 -5.22 3.91 -14.69
C ARG A 222 -5.61 2.59 -14.03
N ALA A 223 -5.00 2.29 -12.87
CA ALA A 223 -5.32 1.11 -12.07
C ALA A 223 -6.78 1.09 -11.62
N VAL A 224 -7.30 2.23 -11.12
CA VAL A 224 -8.68 2.36 -10.64
C VAL A 224 -9.70 2.36 -11.80
N ASP A 225 -9.33 2.91 -12.94
CA ASP A 225 -10.18 2.88 -14.15
C ASP A 225 -10.21 1.47 -14.80
N GLY A 226 -9.32 0.57 -14.37
CA GLY A 226 -9.26 -0.82 -14.83
C GLY A 226 -8.75 -0.94 -16.26
N GLU A 227 -7.71 -0.15 -16.60
CA GLU A 227 -7.06 -0.19 -17.91
C GLU A 227 -6.56 -1.60 -18.24
N GLU A 228 -6.92 -2.10 -19.42
CA GLU A 228 -6.52 -3.43 -19.88
C GLU A 228 -5.02 -3.51 -20.13
N GLY A 229 -4.39 -4.62 -19.73
CA GLY A 229 -2.94 -4.82 -19.88
C GLY A 229 -2.07 -4.01 -18.93
N PHE A 230 -2.67 -3.19 -18.05
CA PHE A 230 -1.94 -2.42 -17.06
C PHE A 230 -1.56 -3.29 -15.85
N GLY A 231 -0.27 -3.31 -15.52
CA GLY A 231 0.25 -4.06 -14.38
C GLY A 231 0.16 -5.59 -14.52
N THR A 232 0.15 -6.27 -13.38
CA THR A 232 -0.04 -7.73 -13.24
C THR A 232 -1.11 -8.03 -12.22
N TRP A 233 -2.07 -8.86 -12.59
CA TRP A 233 -3.11 -9.36 -11.68
C TRP A 233 -2.64 -10.59 -10.91
N ILE A 234 -2.91 -10.64 -9.58
CA ILE A 234 -2.87 -11.86 -8.77
C ILE A 234 -4.30 -12.15 -8.32
N ARG A 235 -4.89 -13.25 -8.80
CA ARG A 235 -6.27 -13.63 -8.51
C ARG A 235 -6.58 -15.12 -8.78
#